data_fa188b5a9cd7f6646da5454008d8dab5
#
_entry.id   fa188b5a9cd7f6646da5454008d8dab5
#
_cell.length_a   1.000
_cell.length_b   1.000
_cell.length_c   1.000
_cell.angle_alpha   90.00
_cell.angle_beta   90.00
_cell.angle_gamma   90.00
#
_symmetry.space_group_name_H-M   'P 1'
#
loop_
_entity.id
_entity.type
_entity.pdbx_description
1 polymer ?
#
loop_
_entity_poly.entity_id
_entity_poly.type
_entity_poly.pdbx_seq_one_letter_code
_entity_poly.pdbx_strand_id
1 'polypeptide(L)'
;LTLTKAGSKGKHDINIDVTTTIGDKHVPVSVYGWPRPDTSKVLSKNTIDRINNVGTHMVPKGGEFWNVSHSKAEKELMRGLDTGNQCRRQCYKMLKADVQTWKSRSTDNYPGISSHLLKHSMFWMNERHQPNDKDYWNQKNIHTCYTDSLKAFKSHLDQCKLPDYFHPMNNMLGKKNKDVCHRLAGCVEERRNELLHMKLLK
;
A
#
# COMPACT_ATOMS: atom_id res chain seq x y z
N LEU A 1 -7.92 -18.26 13.81
CA LEU A 1 -8.82 -19.28 13.21
C LEU A 1 -8.21 -19.72 11.89
N THR A 2 -7.88 -21.01 11.79
CA THR A 2 -7.34 -21.58 10.54
C THR A 2 -8.49 -22.30 9.84
N LEU A 3 -8.79 -21.88 8.61
CA LEU A 3 -9.77 -22.56 7.76
C LEU A 3 -9.02 -23.33 6.67
N THR A 4 -9.21 -24.64 6.64
CA THR A 4 -8.65 -25.52 5.60
C THR A 4 -9.71 -25.80 4.54
N LYS A 5 -9.46 -25.40 3.29
CA LYS A 5 -10.30 -25.79 2.16
C LYS A 5 -9.79 -27.12 1.62
N ALA A 6 -10.55 -28.18 1.78
CA ALA A 6 -10.27 -29.45 1.12
C ALA A 6 -10.63 -29.33 -0.36
N GLY A 7 -9.62 -29.29 -1.22
CA GLY A 7 -9.78 -29.30 -2.67
C GLY A 7 -8.69 -30.20 -3.25
N SER A 8 -8.97 -30.89 -4.33
CA SER A 8 -8.25 -32.04 -4.87
C SER A 8 -6.83 -31.80 -5.41
N LYS A 9 -6.20 -30.64 -5.19
CA LYS A 9 -4.78 -30.39 -5.49
C LYS A 9 -4.21 -29.32 -4.55
N GLY A 10 -3.62 -29.74 -3.45
CA GLY A 10 -2.87 -28.90 -2.53
C GLY A 10 -3.72 -28.35 -1.36
N LYS A 11 -3.24 -28.60 -0.13
CA LYS A 11 -3.79 -27.92 1.05
C LYS A 11 -3.31 -26.46 1.01
N HIS A 12 -4.22 -25.52 0.84
CA HIS A 12 -3.94 -24.10 1.04
C HIS A 12 -4.45 -23.73 2.43
N ASP A 13 -3.57 -23.50 3.35
CA ASP A 13 -3.91 -22.96 4.66
C ASP A 13 -4.20 -21.46 4.52
N ILE A 14 -5.43 -21.07 4.84
CA ILE A 14 -5.82 -19.66 4.90
C ILE A 14 -5.74 -19.23 6.35
N ASN A 15 -4.73 -18.44 6.68
CA ASN A 15 -4.63 -17.81 7.99
C ASN A 15 -5.53 -16.57 8.02
N ILE A 16 -6.51 -16.59 8.92
CA ILE A 16 -7.40 -15.45 9.17
C ILE A 16 -7.08 -14.89 10.54
N ASP A 17 -6.51 -13.69 10.55
CA ASP A 17 -6.32 -12.92 11.78
C ASP A 17 -7.64 -12.21 12.12
N VAL A 18 -8.26 -12.59 13.21
CA VAL A 18 -9.46 -11.93 13.76
C VAL A 18 -9.01 -11.02 14.89
N THR A 19 -9.12 -9.71 14.67
CA THR A 19 -8.81 -8.70 15.69
C THR A 19 -10.09 -8.00 16.12
N THR A 20 -10.37 -7.99 17.41
CA THR A 20 -11.43 -7.15 17.96
C THR A 20 -11.04 -5.68 17.84
N THR A 21 -11.96 -4.84 17.39
CA THR A 21 -11.74 -3.41 17.26
C THR A 21 -12.83 -2.63 17.97
N ILE A 22 -12.46 -1.55 18.63
CA ILE A 22 -13.41 -0.54 19.09
C ILE A 22 -13.57 0.46 17.96
N GLY A 23 -14.76 0.48 17.35
CA GLY A 23 -15.08 1.43 16.30
C GLY A 23 -15.61 2.72 16.91
N ASP A 24 -14.89 3.81 16.75
CA ASP A 24 -15.44 5.14 16.97
C ASP A 24 -15.86 5.73 15.62
N LYS A 25 -17.15 5.77 15.39
CA LYS A 25 -17.74 6.38 14.19
C LYS A 25 -17.60 7.90 14.18
N HIS A 26 -17.17 8.50 15.27
CA HIS A 26 -17.14 9.95 15.45
C HIS A 26 -15.78 10.57 15.22
N VAL A 27 -14.71 9.78 14.99
CA VAL A 27 -13.39 10.31 14.68
C VAL A 27 -13.13 10.16 13.18
N PRO A 28 -13.45 11.18 12.37
CA PRO A 28 -13.18 11.14 10.94
C PRO A 28 -11.69 11.24 10.67
N VAL A 29 -11.25 10.78 9.51
CA VAL A 29 -9.84 10.86 9.09
C VAL A 29 -9.36 12.31 8.98
N SER A 30 -10.30 13.24 8.83
CA SER A 30 -10.04 14.68 8.73
C SER A 30 -9.33 15.28 9.95
N VAL A 31 -9.45 14.71 11.14
CA VAL A 31 -8.70 15.16 12.33
C VAL A 31 -7.19 15.04 12.17
N TYR A 32 -6.73 14.23 11.22
CA TYR A 32 -5.32 14.07 10.86
C TYR A 32 -4.91 14.89 9.64
N GLY A 33 -5.74 15.87 9.22
CA GLY A 33 -5.49 16.76 8.09
C GLY A 33 -5.76 16.12 6.71
N TRP A 34 -6.55 15.05 6.66
CA TRP A 34 -6.99 14.44 5.41
C TRP A 34 -8.48 14.81 5.12
N PRO A 35 -8.92 15.11 3.89
CA PRO A 35 -8.11 15.15 2.66
C PRO A 35 -7.21 16.39 2.57
N ARG A 36 -6.03 16.21 2.00
CA ARG A 36 -5.15 17.31 1.61
C ARG A 36 -5.68 17.98 0.35
N PRO A 37 -5.23 19.21 0.01
CA PRO A 37 -5.64 19.90 -1.23
C PRO A 37 -5.44 19.04 -2.50
N ASP A 38 -4.32 18.33 -2.60
CA ASP A 38 -4.02 17.47 -3.75
C ASP A 38 -4.87 16.20 -3.79
N THR A 39 -5.27 15.65 -2.64
CA THR A 39 -6.19 14.51 -2.56
C THR A 39 -7.52 14.81 -3.27
N SER A 40 -8.04 16.01 -3.08
CA SER A 40 -9.31 16.46 -3.70
C SER A 40 -9.22 16.63 -5.20
N LYS A 41 -8.01 16.74 -5.75
CA LYS A 41 -7.78 16.79 -7.21
C LYS A 41 -7.84 15.39 -7.86
N VAL A 42 -7.50 14.32 -7.12
CA VAL A 42 -7.38 12.96 -7.65
C VAL A 42 -8.54 12.04 -7.25
N LEU A 43 -9.24 12.35 -6.17
CA LEU A 43 -10.38 11.57 -5.68
C LEU A 43 -11.69 12.33 -5.87
N SER A 44 -12.74 11.59 -6.23
CA SER A 44 -14.08 12.18 -6.28
C SER A 44 -14.58 12.55 -4.87
N LYS A 45 -15.42 13.59 -4.79
CA LYS A 45 -16.07 13.98 -3.54
C LYS A 45 -16.76 12.79 -2.86
N ASN A 46 -17.49 11.99 -3.62
CA ASN A 46 -18.16 10.79 -3.09
C ASN A 46 -17.19 9.79 -2.46
N THR A 47 -15.99 9.61 -3.01
CA THR A 47 -14.96 8.76 -2.41
C THR A 47 -14.45 9.36 -1.10
N ILE A 48 -14.21 10.66 -1.07
CA ILE A 48 -13.76 11.39 0.13
C ILE A 48 -14.82 11.29 1.24
N ASP A 49 -16.08 11.52 0.91
CA ASP A 49 -17.20 11.45 1.87
C ASP A 49 -17.33 10.03 2.44
N ARG A 50 -17.22 8.97 1.61
CA ARG A 50 -17.24 7.59 2.11
C ARG A 50 -16.08 7.31 3.06
N ILE A 51 -14.88 7.78 2.75
CA ILE A 51 -13.70 7.60 3.60
C ILE A 51 -13.90 8.30 4.96
N ASN A 52 -14.40 9.53 4.96
CA ASN A 52 -14.69 10.26 6.19
C ASN A 52 -15.77 9.56 7.02
N ASN A 53 -16.81 9.03 6.36
CA ASN A 53 -17.92 8.36 7.03
C ASN A 53 -17.56 7.02 7.68
N VAL A 54 -16.55 6.31 7.17
CA VAL A 54 -16.09 5.06 7.83
C VAL A 54 -15.23 5.31 9.05
N GLY A 55 -14.69 6.50 9.18
CA GLY A 55 -13.90 6.95 10.31
C GLY A 55 -12.64 6.13 10.58
N THR A 56 -12.06 6.37 11.74
CA THR A 56 -10.95 5.58 12.30
C THR A 56 -11.49 4.54 13.28
N HIS A 57 -10.65 3.58 13.63
CA HIS A 57 -10.95 2.64 14.70
C HIS A 57 -9.68 2.32 15.47
N MET A 58 -9.86 1.84 16.69
CA MET A 58 -8.77 1.47 17.58
C MET A 58 -8.57 -0.03 17.56
N VAL A 59 -7.32 -0.45 17.50
CA VAL A 59 -6.90 -1.85 17.47
C VAL A 59 -5.98 -2.10 18.67
N PRO A 60 -6.22 -3.11 19.49
CA PRO A 60 -5.35 -3.42 20.63
C PRO A 60 -3.95 -3.79 20.14
N LYS A 61 -2.94 -3.26 20.84
CA LYS A 61 -1.52 -3.51 20.53
C LYS A 61 -0.85 -4.44 21.53
N GLY A 62 -1.57 -4.86 22.53
CA GLY A 62 -1.08 -5.59 23.70
C GLY A 62 -0.96 -4.69 24.92
N GLY A 63 -1.25 -5.26 26.10
CA GLY A 63 -1.40 -4.50 27.33
C GLY A 63 -2.55 -3.50 27.24
N GLU A 64 -2.34 -2.31 27.77
CA GLU A 64 -3.32 -1.22 27.78
C GLU A 64 -3.24 -0.29 26.56
N PHE A 65 -2.38 -0.61 25.58
CA PHE A 65 -2.12 0.25 24.45
C PHE A 65 -3.02 -0.07 23.25
N TRP A 66 -3.48 0.99 22.60
CA TRP A 66 -4.31 0.93 21.40
C TRP A 66 -3.66 1.72 20.27
N ASN A 67 -3.73 1.18 19.05
CA ASN A 67 -3.31 1.90 17.85
C ASN A 67 -4.53 2.41 17.11
N VAL A 68 -4.43 3.64 16.60
CA VAL A 68 -5.38 4.14 15.59
C VAL A 68 -5.14 3.38 14.28
N SER A 69 -6.22 2.89 13.69
CA SER A 69 -6.20 2.18 12.42
C SER A 69 -7.11 2.87 11.41
N HIS A 70 -6.59 3.03 10.21
CA HIS A 70 -7.30 3.57 9.06
C HIS A 70 -7.72 2.46 8.06
N SER A 71 -7.72 1.18 8.47
CA SER A 71 -7.90 0.05 7.55
C SER A 71 -9.23 0.07 6.80
N LYS A 72 -10.30 0.63 7.40
CA LYS A 72 -11.58 0.86 6.71
C LYS A 72 -11.45 1.95 5.64
N ALA A 73 -10.81 3.07 5.99
CA ALA A 73 -10.51 4.17 5.06
C ALA A 73 -9.64 3.71 3.89
N GLU A 74 -8.59 2.92 4.17
CA GLU A 74 -7.76 2.29 3.14
C GLU A 74 -8.58 1.40 2.19
N LYS A 75 -9.51 0.62 2.73
CA LYS A 75 -10.39 -0.24 1.92
C LYS A 75 -11.28 0.58 0.99
N GLU A 76 -11.86 1.67 1.50
CA GLU A 76 -12.68 2.58 0.67
C GLU A 76 -11.84 3.29 -0.39
N LEU A 77 -10.62 3.75 -0.03
CA LEU A 77 -9.69 4.34 -0.99
C LEU A 77 -9.31 3.34 -2.08
N MET A 78 -8.91 2.11 -1.73
CA MET A 78 -8.59 1.05 -2.70
C MET A 78 -9.77 0.70 -3.61
N ARG A 79 -11.00 0.78 -3.10
CA ARG A 79 -12.21 0.56 -3.90
C ARG A 79 -12.41 1.66 -4.93
N GLY A 80 -12.08 2.91 -4.57
CA GLY A 80 -12.25 4.09 -5.42
C GLY A 80 -11.11 4.34 -6.42
N LEU A 81 -9.97 3.61 -6.31
CA LEU A 81 -8.80 3.90 -7.13
C LEU A 81 -8.98 3.54 -8.61
N ASP A 82 -9.60 2.40 -8.89
CA ASP A 82 -9.75 1.92 -10.28
C ASP A 82 -11.20 1.93 -10.69
N THR A 83 -11.49 2.79 -11.66
CA THR A 83 -12.76 2.82 -12.39
C THR A 83 -12.47 2.48 -13.86
N GLY A 84 -13.08 1.40 -14.36
CA GLY A 84 -12.86 0.98 -15.75
C GLY A 84 -11.51 0.33 -16.01
N ASN A 85 -10.86 0.70 -17.10
CA ASN A 85 -9.62 0.05 -17.59
C ASN A 85 -8.33 0.66 -16.97
N GLN A 86 -8.23 0.63 -15.64
CA GLN A 86 -7.10 1.19 -14.88
C GLN A 86 -6.30 0.10 -14.16
N CYS A 87 -5.00 0.33 -13.93
CA CYS A 87 -4.05 -0.69 -13.49
C CYS A 87 -3.47 -0.48 -12.07
N ARG A 88 -3.96 0.49 -11.28
CA ARG A 88 -3.40 0.78 -9.94
C ARG A 88 -3.41 -0.43 -9.01
N ARG A 89 -4.57 -1.11 -8.92
CA ARG A 89 -4.68 -2.32 -8.09
C ARG A 89 -3.81 -3.47 -8.61
N GLN A 90 -3.61 -3.54 -9.92
CA GLN A 90 -2.72 -4.54 -10.51
C GLN A 90 -1.26 -4.24 -10.17
N CYS A 91 -0.80 -2.99 -10.31
CA CYS A 91 0.53 -2.58 -9.88
C CYS A 91 0.77 -2.90 -8.39
N TYR A 92 -0.21 -2.62 -7.52
CA TYR A 92 -0.11 -3.00 -6.11
C TYR A 92 0.02 -4.51 -5.89
N LYS A 93 -0.76 -5.32 -6.63
CA LYS A 93 -0.67 -6.80 -6.54
C LYS A 93 0.69 -7.31 -6.98
N MET A 94 1.24 -6.76 -8.06
CA MET A 94 2.57 -7.10 -8.57
C MET A 94 3.65 -6.74 -7.55
N LEU A 95 3.62 -5.53 -7.01
CA LEU A 95 4.56 -5.10 -5.97
C LEU A 95 4.48 -5.98 -4.71
N LYS A 96 3.27 -6.37 -4.30
CA LYS A 96 3.07 -7.29 -3.18
C LYS A 96 3.68 -8.67 -3.46
N ALA A 97 3.50 -9.19 -4.67
CA ALA A 97 4.05 -10.48 -5.07
C ALA A 97 5.59 -10.47 -5.09
N ASP A 98 6.20 -9.42 -5.66
CA ASP A 98 7.65 -9.27 -5.68
C ASP A 98 8.22 -9.17 -4.26
N VAL A 99 7.63 -8.34 -3.38
CA VAL A 99 8.08 -8.24 -1.98
C VAL A 99 7.93 -9.58 -1.27
N GLN A 100 6.90 -10.36 -1.54
CA GLN A 100 6.74 -11.69 -0.95
C GLN A 100 7.82 -12.66 -1.44
N THR A 101 8.16 -12.60 -2.72
CA THR A 101 9.26 -13.37 -3.32
C THR A 101 10.61 -13.00 -2.70
N TRP A 102 10.91 -11.71 -2.54
CA TRP A 102 12.15 -11.27 -1.90
C TRP A 102 12.23 -11.71 -0.44
N LYS A 103 11.12 -11.65 0.29
CA LYS A 103 11.03 -12.16 1.66
C LYS A 103 11.33 -13.65 1.76
N SER A 104 10.78 -14.45 0.87
CA SER A 104 11.01 -15.92 0.88
C SER A 104 12.42 -16.32 0.49
N ARG A 105 13.14 -15.47 -0.25
CA ARG A 105 14.53 -15.68 -0.66
C ARG A 105 15.56 -15.15 0.33
N SER A 106 15.16 -14.23 1.20
CA SER A 106 16.05 -13.60 2.16
C SER A 106 16.05 -14.36 3.48
N THR A 107 17.24 -14.62 4.02
CA THR A 107 17.41 -15.16 5.39
C THR A 107 16.82 -14.24 6.45
N ASP A 108 16.83 -12.94 6.20
CA ASP A 108 16.32 -11.91 7.13
C ASP A 108 14.82 -11.68 7.03
N ASN A 109 14.13 -12.26 6.05
CA ASN A 109 12.67 -12.11 5.82
C ASN A 109 12.15 -10.65 5.85
N TYR A 110 13.02 -9.65 5.70
CA TYR A 110 12.69 -8.21 5.76
C TYR A 110 11.64 -7.87 6.83
N PRO A 111 11.97 -8.00 8.12
CA PRO A 111 11.00 -7.86 9.21
C PRO A 111 10.31 -6.49 9.17
N GLY A 112 9.00 -6.51 9.37
CA GLY A 112 8.18 -5.31 9.42
C GLY A 112 7.83 -4.67 8.08
N ILE A 113 8.31 -5.19 6.94
CA ILE A 113 7.80 -4.80 5.63
C ILE A 113 6.49 -5.55 5.38
N SER A 114 5.40 -4.85 5.40
CA SER A 114 4.04 -5.41 5.29
C SER A 114 3.32 -4.90 4.04
N SER A 115 2.25 -5.60 3.64
CA SER A 115 1.37 -5.12 2.57
C SER A 115 0.71 -3.77 2.87
N HIS A 116 0.62 -3.41 4.15
CA HIS A 116 0.15 -2.10 4.59
C HIS A 116 1.08 -0.97 4.11
N LEU A 117 2.40 -1.12 4.30
CA LEU A 117 3.39 -0.17 3.76
C LEU A 117 3.26 0.01 2.24
N LEU A 118 3.10 -1.10 1.52
CA LEU A 118 2.97 -1.06 0.05
C LEU A 118 1.72 -0.29 -0.40
N LYS A 119 0.61 -0.44 0.32
CA LYS A 119 -0.61 0.33 0.04
C LYS A 119 -0.36 1.84 0.17
N HIS A 120 0.28 2.27 1.26
CA HIS A 120 0.56 3.68 1.49
C HIS A 120 1.50 4.27 0.43
N SER A 121 2.52 3.54 0.01
CA SER A 121 3.37 3.94 -1.12
C SER A 121 2.55 4.15 -2.40
N MET A 122 1.61 3.25 -2.70
CA MET A 122 0.71 3.38 -3.86
C MET A 122 -0.28 4.55 -3.72
N PHE A 123 -0.77 4.84 -2.53
CA PHE A 123 -1.65 5.99 -2.31
C PHE A 123 -0.93 7.30 -2.57
N TRP A 124 0.30 7.46 -2.07
CA TRP A 124 1.14 8.61 -2.34
C TRP A 124 1.49 8.76 -3.81
N MET A 125 1.78 7.65 -4.49
CA MET A 125 2.04 7.67 -5.92
C MET A 125 0.80 8.11 -6.71
N ASN A 126 -0.38 7.61 -6.34
CA ASN A 126 -1.63 8.02 -6.99
C ASN A 126 -1.88 9.53 -6.85
N GLU A 127 -1.58 10.12 -5.70
CA GLU A 127 -1.78 11.55 -5.46
C GLU A 127 -0.80 12.44 -6.24
N ARG A 128 0.40 11.93 -6.55
CA ARG A 128 1.40 12.65 -7.38
C ARG A 128 0.99 12.73 -8.86
N HIS A 129 0.28 11.73 -9.36
CA HIS A 129 -0.22 11.69 -10.73
C HIS A 129 -1.60 12.34 -10.79
N GLN A 130 -1.62 13.65 -11.04
CA GLN A 130 -2.81 14.49 -11.02
C GLN A 130 -3.81 14.20 -12.16
N PRO A 131 -5.05 14.72 -12.07
CA PRO A 131 -6.14 14.44 -13.01
C PRO A 131 -5.87 14.80 -14.48
N ASN A 132 -4.88 15.66 -14.74
CA ASN A 132 -4.48 16.01 -16.11
C ASN A 132 -3.84 14.83 -16.84
N ASP A 133 -3.44 13.79 -16.11
CA ASP A 133 -2.86 12.57 -16.64
C ASP A 133 -3.88 11.40 -16.52
N LYS A 134 -5.10 11.65 -16.99
CA LYS A 134 -6.21 10.67 -16.93
C LYS A 134 -5.85 9.31 -17.53
N ASP A 135 -4.96 9.30 -18.50
CA ASP A 135 -4.52 8.10 -19.20
C ASP A 135 -3.32 7.41 -18.57
N TYR A 136 -2.62 8.06 -17.64
CA TYR A 136 -1.43 7.47 -17.02
C TYR A 136 -1.71 6.06 -16.48
N TRP A 137 -2.75 5.90 -15.68
CA TRP A 137 -3.13 4.62 -15.08
C TRP A 137 -3.89 3.67 -16.01
N ASN A 138 -4.01 3.98 -17.29
CA ASN A 138 -4.65 3.06 -18.24
C ASN A 138 -3.90 1.73 -18.30
N GLN A 139 -4.64 0.62 -18.47
CA GLN A 139 -4.09 -0.74 -18.52
C GLN A 139 -2.96 -0.89 -19.58
N LYS A 140 -3.04 -0.18 -20.70
CA LYS A 140 -1.99 -0.16 -21.73
C LYS A 140 -0.62 0.32 -21.20
N ASN A 141 -0.62 1.12 -20.14
CA ASN A 141 0.56 1.71 -19.52
C ASN A 141 1.09 0.91 -18.32
N ILE A 142 0.56 -0.29 -18.05
CA ILE A 142 0.86 -1.06 -16.84
C ILE A 142 2.36 -1.23 -16.59
N HIS A 143 3.14 -1.42 -17.65
CA HIS A 143 4.59 -1.55 -17.55
C HIS A 143 5.23 -0.27 -16.96
N THR A 144 4.89 0.88 -17.51
CA THR A 144 5.36 2.20 -17.03
C THR A 144 4.87 2.47 -15.61
N CYS A 145 3.57 2.27 -15.34
CA CYS A 145 2.98 2.47 -14.02
C CYS A 145 3.63 1.58 -12.96
N TYR A 146 3.94 0.34 -13.31
CA TYR A 146 4.59 -0.58 -12.37
C TYR A 146 6.06 -0.21 -12.12
N THR A 147 6.81 0.12 -13.17
CA THR A 147 8.20 0.59 -13.05
C THR A 147 8.31 1.84 -12.19
N ASP A 148 7.36 2.78 -12.34
CA ASP A 148 7.29 3.99 -11.54
C ASP A 148 6.84 3.70 -10.09
N SER A 149 5.98 2.69 -9.89
CA SER A 149 5.62 2.22 -8.54
C SER A 149 6.83 1.66 -7.79
N LEU A 150 7.67 0.90 -8.47
CA LEU A 150 8.94 0.41 -7.92
C LEU A 150 9.87 1.58 -7.57
N LYS A 151 10.01 2.57 -8.47
CA LYS A 151 10.83 3.78 -8.23
C LYS A 151 10.33 4.56 -7.02
N ALA A 152 9.01 4.75 -6.89
CA ALA A 152 8.42 5.46 -5.77
C ALA A 152 8.66 4.72 -4.45
N PHE A 153 8.46 3.39 -4.45
CA PHE A 153 8.70 2.57 -3.26
C PHE A 153 10.18 2.56 -2.86
N LYS A 154 11.09 2.42 -3.84
CA LYS A 154 12.53 2.54 -3.60
C LYS A 154 12.90 3.87 -2.93
N SER A 155 12.38 4.98 -3.43
CA SER A 155 12.64 6.31 -2.85
C SER A 155 12.25 6.39 -1.37
N HIS A 156 11.16 5.76 -0.97
CA HIS A 156 10.77 5.67 0.44
C HIS A 156 11.73 4.81 1.26
N LEU A 157 12.21 3.71 0.69
CA LEU A 157 13.18 2.82 1.34
C LEU A 157 14.54 3.49 1.52
N ASP A 158 15.08 4.14 0.47
CA ASP A 158 16.36 4.85 0.50
C ASP A 158 16.40 5.93 1.60
N GLN A 159 15.28 6.62 1.78
CA GLN A 159 15.13 7.66 2.80
C GLN A 159 14.73 7.11 4.18
N CYS A 160 14.42 5.82 4.30
CA CYS A 160 13.73 5.23 5.46
C CYS A 160 12.52 6.08 5.91
N LYS A 161 11.81 6.66 4.96
CA LYS A 161 10.70 7.59 5.20
C LYS A 161 9.52 7.26 4.31
N LEU A 162 8.46 6.73 4.90
CA LEU A 162 7.16 6.54 4.28
C LEU A 162 6.10 7.12 5.22
N PRO A 163 5.59 8.33 4.95
CA PRO A 163 4.50 8.89 5.75
C PRO A 163 3.24 8.04 5.63
N ASP A 164 2.54 7.84 6.73
CA ASP A 164 1.19 7.29 6.70
C ASP A 164 0.31 8.21 5.84
N TYR A 165 -0.46 7.62 4.92
CA TYR A 165 -1.24 8.39 3.95
C TYR A 165 -2.34 9.23 4.62
N PHE A 166 -2.94 8.74 5.69
CA PHE A 166 -3.99 9.44 6.43
C PHE A 166 -3.45 10.29 7.59
N HIS A 167 -2.26 9.95 8.11
CA HIS A 167 -1.61 10.65 9.21
C HIS A 167 -0.12 10.92 8.89
N PRO A 168 0.19 11.92 8.03
CA PRO A 168 1.53 12.11 7.45
C PRO A 168 2.65 12.37 8.47
N MET A 169 2.32 12.79 9.68
CA MET A 169 3.29 12.95 10.78
C MET A 169 3.85 11.60 11.26
N ASN A 170 3.14 10.50 10.99
CA ASN A 170 3.60 9.16 11.34
C ASN A 170 4.46 8.57 10.21
N ASN A 171 5.75 8.35 10.48
CA ASN A 171 6.64 7.66 9.55
C ASN A 171 6.55 6.14 9.76
N MET A 172 5.93 5.45 8.83
CA MET A 172 5.72 4.00 8.89
C MET A 172 7.01 3.19 8.80
N LEU A 173 8.10 3.76 8.28
CA LEU A 173 9.44 3.16 8.23
C LEU A 173 10.34 3.63 9.39
N GLY A 174 9.92 4.59 10.19
CA GLY A 174 10.75 5.23 11.21
C GLY A 174 11.29 4.31 12.32
N LYS A 175 10.64 3.15 12.52
CA LYS A 175 11.08 2.12 13.49
C LYS A 175 11.81 0.96 12.81
N LYS A 176 12.09 1.05 11.51
CA LYS A 176 12.75 -0.02 10.77
C LYS A 176 14.25 0.17 10.79
N ASN A 177 14.98 -0.94 10.78
CA ASN A 177 16.42 -0.91 10.60
C ASN A 177 16.74 -0.35 9.19
N LYS A 178 17.62 0.65 9.12
CA LYS A 178 18.06 1.25 7.85
C LYS A 178 18.62 0.22 6.88
N ASP A 179 19.39 -0.75 7.39
CA ASP A 179 19.99 -1.80 6.55
C ASP A 179 18.92 -2.68 5.90
N VAL A 180 17.81 -2.97 6.60
CA VAL A 180 16.66 -3.68 6.03
C VAL A 180 16.04 -2.87 4.89
N CYS A 181 15.88 -1.56 5.09
CA CYS A 181 15.34 -0.67 4.05
C CYS A 181 16.28 -0.63 2.83
N HIS A 182 17.58 -0.46 3.03
CA HIS A 182 18.55 -0.37 1.94
C HIS A 182 18.70 -1.69 1.18
N ARG A 183 18.74 -2.85 1.87
CA ARG A 183 18.78 -4.15 1.17
C ARG A 183 17.53 -4.38 0.33
N LEU A 184 16.37 -4.04 0.86
CA LEU A 184 15.13 -4.15 0.09
C LEU A 184 15.10 -3.16 -1.09
N ALA A 185 15.65 -1.96 -0.92
CA ALA A 185 15.81 -1.00 -2.02
C ALA A 185 16.68 -1.54 -3.16
N GLY A 186 17.71 -2.34 -2.85
CA GLY A 186 18.50 -3.08 -3.82
C GLY A 186 17.65 -4.05 -4.66
N CYS A 187 16.87 -4.91 -4.01
CA CYS A 187 15.95 -5.83 -4.70
C CYS A 187 14.95 -5.10 -5.60
N VAL A 188 14.43 -3.96 -5.13
CA VAL A 188 13.50 -3.14 -5.93
C VAL A 188 14.19 -2.58 -7.17
N GLU A 189 15.43 -2.11 -7.05
CA GLU A 189 16.20 -1.57 -8.18
C GLU A 189 16.55 -2.64 -9.19
N GLU A 190 16.98 -3.82 -8.75
CA GLU A 190 17.22 -4.97 -9.63
C GLU A 190 15.97 -5.29 -10.45
N ARG A 191 14.83 -5.43 -9.79
CA ARG A 191 13.56 -5.70 -10.47
C ARG A 191 13.19 -4.61 -11.46
N ARG A 192 13.38 -3.37 -11.10
CA ARG A 192 13.12 -2.22 -11.97
C ARG A 192 14.00 -2.27 -13.22
N ASN A 193 15.28 -2.58 -13.07
CA ASN A 193 16.23 -2.68 -14.19
C ASN A 193 15.88 -3.85 -15.13
N GLU A 194 15.50 -5.02 -14.60
CA GLU A 194 14.98 -6.14 -15.41
C GLU A 194 13.84 -5.70 -16.32
N LEU A 195 12.85 -4.96 -15.74
CA LEU A 195 11.69 -4.49 -16.51
C LEU A 195 12.07 -3.48 -17.59
N LEU A 196 13.01 -2.57 -17.31
CA LEU A 196 13.50 -1.61 -18.28
C LEU A 196 14.23 -2.29 -19.45
N HIS A 197 15.05 -3.31 -19.17
CA HIS A 197 15.71 -4.12 -20.20
C HIS A 197 14.71 -4.88 -21.06
N MET A 198 13.68 -5.48 -20.49
CA MET A 198 12.64 -6.17 -21.27
C MET A 198 11.86 -5.23 -22.21
N LYS A 199 11.76 -3.95 -21.89
CA LYS A 199 11.12 -2.95 -22.78
C LYS A 199 11.99 -2.59 -23.97
N LEU A 200 13.33 -2.66 -23.85
CA LEU A 200 14.27 -2.34 -24.92
C LEU A 200 14.38 -3.46 -25.96
N LEU A 201 13.94 -4.68 -25.62
CA LEU A 201 14.00 -5.87 -26.48
C LEU A 201 12.72 -6.08 -27.32
N LYS A 202 11.71 -5.22 -27.17
CA LYS A 202 10.46 -5.22 -27.95
C LYS A 202 10.39 -4.07 -28.91
#